data_6fe913301ec59845aa0978621812f881
#
_entry.id   6fe913301ec59845aa0978621812f881
#
_cell.length_a   1.000
_cell.length_b   1.000
_cell.length_c   1.000
_cell.angle_alpha   90.00
_cell.angle_beta   90.00
_cell.angle_gamma   90.00
#
_symmetry.space_group_name_H-M   'P 1'
#
loop_
_entity.id
_entity.type
_entity.pdbx_description
1 polymer ?
#
loop_
_entity_poly.entity_id
_entity_poly.type
_entity_poly.pdbx_seq_one_letter_code
_entity_poly.pdbx_strand_id
1 'polypeptide(L)'
;METEKKEIEMKVRSSQACIREGYQLYSANFRKIFRATWWLAIGFALLTAVAQALPALISPTLLLPASVLAVVAVAAWIAVAKWRLKKMQMLKPVTLRYGSWLIHIGKLLLVASVCLVIVALLALLTTLPTVILITANWQSQVGMMFGDPSGMPENVKWLSIVVFTIAGFIQAYVWLTMLLPLYLVKISMYMQDKEKDEFNKKTI
;
A
#
# COMPACT_ATOMS: atom_id res chain seq x y z
N MET A 1 5.60 -28.16 -11.79
CA MET A 1 6.44 -26.96 -11.59
C MET A 1 6.29 -26.54 -10.14
N GLU A 2 7.15 -27.10 -9.26
CA GLU A 2 7.17 -26.77 -7.83
C GLU A 2 7.68 -25.34 -7.70
N THR A 3 6.79 -24.43 -7.32
CA THR A 3 7.18 -23.10 -6.90
C THR A 3 7.90 -23.22 -5.57
N GLU A 4 9.22 -23.23 -5.64
CA GLU A 4 10.13 -23.18 -4.50
C GLU A 4 9.64 -22.10 -3.53
N LYS A 5 9.19 -22.53 -2.35
CA LYS A 5 8.77 -21.66 -1.26
C LYS A 5 9.99 -20.85 -0.82
N LYS A 6 10.19 -19.66 -1.35
CA LYS A 6 11.21 -18.74 -0.84
C LYS A 6 10.83 -18.34 0.58
N GLU A 7 11.44 -18.99 1.58
CA GLU A 7 11.30 -18.60 2.98
C GLU A 7 12.14 -17.36 3.28
N ILE A 8 11.68 -16.59 4.27
CA ILE A 8 12.41 -15.40 4.71
C ILE A 8 13.58 -15.84 5.60
N GLU A 9 14.79 -15.78 5.05
CA GLU A 9 16.01 -16.03 5.81
C GLU A 9 16.33 -14.88 6.77
N MET A 10 16.77 -15.24 7.97
CA MET A 10 17.25 -14.28 8.97
C MET A 10 18.72 -13.95 8.70
N LYS A 11 19.00 -12.90 7.92
CA LYS A 11 20.38 -12.46 7.60
C LYS A 11 20.44 -10.94 7.50
N VAL A 12 21.64 -10.41 7.67
CA VAL A 12 21.94 -8.99 7.40
C VAL A 12 21.88 -8.74 5.90
N ARG A 13 21.23 -7.64 5.50
CA ARG A 13 21.06 -7.24 4.11
C ARG A 13 21.44 -5.78 3.90
N SER A 14 21.96 -5.46 2.71
CA SER A 14 22.07 -4.07 2.27
C SER A 14 20.69 -3.48 1.95
N SER A 15 20.57 -2.15 1.89
CA SER A 15 19.31 -1.47 1.55
C SER A 15 18.78 -1.92 0.18
N GLN A 16 19.65 -2.02 -0.81
CA GLN A 16 19.31 -2.49 -2.15
C GLN A 16 18.81 -3.95 -2.15
N ALA A 17 19.48 -4.83 -1.37
CA ALA A 17 19.05 -6.21 -1.24
C ALA A 17 17.68 -6.32 -0.56
N CYS A 18 17.38 -5.48 0.45
CA CYS A 18 16.06 -5.45 1.08
C CYS A 18 14.94 -5.11 0.08
N ILE A 19 15.18 -4.12 -0.81
CA ILE A 19 14.23 -3.73 -1.84
C ILE A 19 14.05 -4.88 -2.84
N ARG A 20 15.14 -5.34 -3.45
CA ARG A 20 15.11 -6.38 -4.49
C ARG A 20 14.47 -7.67 -3.99
N GLU A 21 14.97 -8.21 -2.87
CA GLU A 21 14.45 -9.45 -2.30
C GLU A 21 13.00 -9.28 -1.79
N GLY A 22 12.64 -8.10 -1.27
CA GLY A 22 11.28 -7.80 -0.83
C GLY A 22 10.26 -7.88 -1.95
N TYR A 23 10.55 -7.28 -3.10
CA TYR A 23 9.69 -7.36 -4.28
C TYR A 23 9.65 -8.77 -4.87
N GLN A 24 10.78 -9.48 -4.90
CA GLN A 24 10.84 -10.88 -5.33
C GLN A 24 9.99 -11.79 -4.42
N LEU A 25 10.05 -11.60 -3.10
CA LEU A 25 9.23 -12.33 -2.14
C LEU A 25 7.74 -12.01 -2.30
N TYR A 26 7.41 -10.75 -2.55
CA TYR A 26 6.03 -10.34 -2.82
C TYR A 26 5.48 -11.05 -4.05
N SER A 27 6.20 -10.99 -5.16
CA SER A 27 5.83 -11.62 -6.42
C SER A 27 5.70 -13.14 -6.29
N ALA A 28 6.70 -13.81 -5.69
CA ALA A 28 6.70 -15.26 -5.48
C ALA A 28 5.55 -15.75 -4.59
N ASN A 29 5.13 -14.94 -3.60
CA ASN A 29 4.06 -15.29 -2.67
C ASN A 29 2.71 -14.61 -3.00
N PHE A 30 2.60 -13.89 -4.12
CA PHE A 30 1.43 -13.11 -4.47
C PHE A 30 0.13 -13.92 -4.39
N ARG A 31 0.10 -15.12 -4.94
CA ARG A 31 -1.09 -16.00 -4.91
C ARG A 31 -1.57 -16.31 -3.49
N LYS A 32 -0.65 -16.48 -2.54
CA LYS A 32 -0.99 -16.73 -1.13
C LYS A 32 -1.51 -15.47 -0.46
N ILE A 33 -0.83 -14.33 -0.70
CA ILE A 33 -1.22 -13.02 -0.19
C ILE A 33 -2.62 -12.69 -0.71
N PHE A 34 -2.84 -12.83 -2.01
CA PHE A 34 -4.13 -12.60 -2.66
C PHE A 34 -5.24 -13.44 -2.03
N ARG A 35 -5.07 -14.77 -1.93
CA ARG A 35 -6.06 -15.67 -1.35
C ARG A 35 -6.41 -15.33 0.10
N ALA A 36 -5.45 -14.80 0.86
CA ALA A 36 -5.66 -14.44 2.26
C ALA A 36 -6.35 -13.08 2.45
N THR A 37 -6.20 -12.16 1.48
CA THR A 37 -6.57 -10.76 1.67
C THR A 37 -7.65 -10.27 0.71
N TRP A 38 -8.07 -11.05 -0.30
CA TRP A 38 -8.97 -10.58 -1.34
C TRP A 38 -10.33 -10.05 -0.82
N TRP A 39 -10.94 -10.72 0.16
CA TRP A 39 -12.17 -10.23 0.77
C TRP A 39 -11.99 -8.87 1.45
N LEU A 40 -10.87 -8.71 2.14
CA LEU A 40 -10.53 -7.45 2.80
C LEU A 40 -10.18 -6.36 1.78
N ALA A 41 -9.56 -6.76 0.66
CA ALA A 41 -9.27 -5.86 -0.45
C ALA A 41 -10.55 -5.33 -1.12
N ILE A 42 -11.62 -6.13 -1.21
CA ILE A 42 -12.94 -5.67 -1.66
C ILE A 42 -13.49 -4.61 -0.69
N GLY A 43 -13.43 -4.86 0.62
CA GLY A 43 -13.84 -3.86 1.62
C GLY A 43 -13.06 -2.55 1.51
N PHE A 44 -11.74 -2.63 1.32
CA PHE A 44 -10.90 -1.46 1.07
C PHE A 44 -11.28 -0.76 -0.23
N ALA A 45 -11.52 -1.51 -1.32
CA ALA A 45 -11.93 -0.97 -2.61
C ALA A 45 -13.26 -0.21 -2.53
N LEU A 46 -14.24 -0.74 -1.82
CA LEU A 46 -15.52 -0.06 -1.60
C LEU A 46 -15.35 1.23 -0.78
N LEU A 47 -14.53 1.21 0.29
CA LEU A 47 -14.22 2.40 1.08
C LEU A 47 -13.55 3.49 0.26
N THR A 48 -12.56 3.12 -0.56
CA THR A 48 -11.87 4.08 -1.43
C THR A 48 -12.76 4.56 -2.57
N ALA A 49 -13.64 3.71 -3.10
CA ALA A 49 -14.63 4.11 -4.10
C ALA A 49 -15.60 5.15 -3.54
N VAL A 50 -16.10 4.96 -2.32
CA VAL A 50 -16.93 5.96 -1.62
C VAL A 50 -16.16 7.26 -1.42
N ALA A 51 -14.90 7.20 -0.95
CA ALA A 51 -14.08 8.39 -0.78
C ALA A 51 -13.88 9.18 -2.08
N GLN A 52 -13.77 8.51 -3.23
CA GLN A 52 -13.64 9.17 -4.53
C GLN A 52 -14.98 9.62 -5.11
N ALA A 53 -16.05 8.88 -4.86
CA ALA A 53 -17.39 9.22 -5.33
C ALA A 53 -17.98 10.46 -4.63
N LEU A 54 -17.70 10.66 -3.35
CA LEU A 54 -18.19 11.82 -2.59
C LEU A 54 -17.85 13.16 -3.27
N PRO A 55 -16.58 13.52 -3.54
CA PRO A 55 -16.27 14.78 -4.21
C PRO A 55 -16.63 14.78 -5.69
N ALA A 56 -16.62 13.62 -6.35
CA ALA A 56 -16.87 13.53 -7.78
C ALA A 56 -18.37 13.68 -8.13
N LEU A 57 -19.24 12.99 -7.39
CA LEU A 57 -20.65 12.84 -7.74
C LEU A 57 -21.59 13.72 -6.91
N ILE A 58 -21.19 14.12 -5.70
CA ILE A 58 -22.05 14.89 -4.78
C ILE A 58 -21.61 16.35 -4.77
N SER A 59 -20.42 16.67 -4.27
CA SER A 59 -19.93 18.04 -4.21
C SER A 59 -18.42 18.11 -4.07
N PRO A 60 -17.73 19.00 -4.83
CA PRO A 60 -16.29 19.21 -4.69
C PRO A 60 -15.85 19.67 -3.28
N THR A 61 -16.74 20.27 -2.49
CA THR A 61 -16.47 20.70 -1.10
C THR A 61 -16.14 19.51 -0.18
N LEU A 62 -16.54 18.29 -0.56
CA LEU A 62 -16.25 17.06 0.16
C LEU A 62 -14.83 16.51 -0.10
N LEU A 63 -13.98 17.21 -0.86
CA LEU A 63 -12.62 16.77 -1.18
C LEU A 63 -11.76 16.57 0.08
N LEU A 64 -11.84 17.50 1.05
CA LEU A 64 -11.08 17.39 2.30
C LEU A 64 -11.51 16.18 3.15
N PRO A 65 -12.79 16.00 3.54
CA PRO A 65 -13.19 14.81 4.30
C PRO A 65 -12.95 13.51 3.54
N ALA A 66 -13.12 13.51 2.21
CA ALA A 66 -12.84 12.34 1.38
C ALA A 66 -11.35 11.95 1.37
N SER A 67 -10.44 12.94 1.32
CA SER A 67 -9.00 12.69 1.40
C SER A 67 -8.58 12.11 2.75
N VAL A 68 -9.14 12.62 3.85
CA VAL A 68 -8.92 12.08 5.20
C VAL A 68 -9.42 10.63 5.27
N LEU A 69 -10.62 10.36 4.74
CA LEU A 69 -11.17 9.01 4.69
C LEU A 69 -10.26 8.05 3.90
N ALA A 70 -9.73 8.49 2.76
CA ALA A 70 -8.81 7.72 1.95
C ALA A 70 -7.50 7.37 2.70
N VAL A 71 -6.90 8.35 3.39
CA VAL A 71 -5.69 8.14 4.20
C VAL A 71 -5.95 7.15 5.33
N VAL A 72 -7.06 7.30 6.05
CA VAL A 72 -7.45 6.38 7.13
C VAL A 72 -7.69 4.97 6.56
N ALA A 73 -8.36 4.86 5.41
CA ALA A 73 -8.58 3.57 4.75
C ALA A 73 -7.25 2.88 4.38
N VAL A 74 -6.27 3.61 3.82
CA VAL A 74 -4.94 3.05 3.49
C VAL A 74 -4.21 2.60 4.75
N ALA A 75 -4.21 3.41 5.82
CA ALA A 75 -3.57 3.05 7.09
C ALA A 75 -4.21 1.79 7.70
N ALA A 76 -5.54 1.73 7.73
CA ALA A 76 -6.29 0.57 8.21
C ALA A 76 -6.01 -0.67 7.37
N TRP A 77 -5.96 -0.52 6.03
CA TRP A 77 -5.65 -1.61 5.11
C TRP A 77 -4.28 -2.21 5.39
N ILE A 78 -3.23 -1.37 5.49
CA ILE A 78 -1.87 -1.82 5.79
C ILE A 78 -1.82 -2.54 7.14
N ALA A 79 -2.50 -2.02 8.17
CA ALA A 79 -2.56 -2.64 9.50
C ALA A 79 -3.23 -4.03 9.46
N VAL A 80 -4.39 -4.13 8.82
CA VAL A 80 -5.15 -5.39 8.69
C VAL A 80 -4.39 -6.41 7.85
N ALA A 81 -3.80 -5.99 6.73
CA ALA A 81 -2.99 -6.85 5.88
C ALA A 81 -1.76 -7.40 6.63
N LYS A 82 -1.05 -6.52 7.36
CA LYS A 82 0.07 -6.93 8.22
C LYS A 82 -0.36 -7.96 9.28
N TRP A 83 -1.50 -7.74 9.93
CA TRP A 83 -2.04 -8.69 10.91
C TRP A 83 -2.35 -10.05 10.26
N ARG A 84 -3.00 -10.06 9.08
CA ARG A 84 -3.28 -11.29 8.33
C ARG A 84 -2.02 -12.04 7.93
N LEU A 85 -1.02 -11.34 7.38
CA LEU A 85 0.26 -11.94 6.98
C LEU A 85 1.03 -12.50 8.18
N LYS A 86 0.94 -11.84 9.34
CA LYS A 86 1.49 -12.36 10.60
C LYS A 86 0.78 -13.66 11.03
N LYS A 87 -0.56 -13.70 10.96
CA LYS A 87 -1.35 -14.90 11.28
C LYS A 87 -1.02 -16.09 10.37
N MET A 88 -0.64 -15.82 9.12
CA MET A 88 -0.21 -16.85 8.16
C MET A 88 1.26 -17.27 8.33
N GLN A 89 1.93 -16.81 9.39
CA GLN A 89 3.36 -17.08 9.65
C GLN A 89 4.32 -16.62 8.53
N MET A 90 3.84 -15.79 7.60
CA MET A 90 4.70 -15.16 6.59
C MET A 90 5.60 -14.08 7.19
N LEU A 91 5.17 -13.45 8.28
CA LEU A 91 5.94 -12.46 9.01
C LEU A 91 6.28 -13.01 10.40
N LYS A 92 7.57 -13.38 10.61
CA LYS A 92 8.07 -13.81 11.92
C LYS A 92 8.04 -12.62 12.91
N PRO A 93 7.70 -12.81 14.19
CA PRO A 93 7.75 -11.74 15.18
C PRO A 93 9.22 -11.34 15.40
N VAL A 94 9.55 -10.11 15.04
CA VAL A 94 10.86 -9.50 15.28
C VAL A 94 10.66 -8.28 16.16
N THR A 95 11.24 -8.29 17.37
CA THR A 95 11.23 -7.16 18.30
C THR A 95 12.57 -6.46 18.23
N LEU A 96 12.58 -5.20 17.83
CA LEU A 96 13.77 -4.35 17.86
C LEU A 96 13.95 -3.74 19.26
N ARG A 97 15.21 -3.65 19.73
CA ARG A 97 15.56 -2.94 20.94
C ARG A 97 15.34 -1.42 20.73
N TYR A 98 14.84 -0.71 21.74
CA TYR A 98 14.42 0.69 21.60
C TYR A 98 15.51 1.64 21.06
N GLY A 99 16.80 1.41 21.41
CA GLY A 99 17.93 2.21 20.93
C GLY A 99 18.41 1.89 19.52
N SER A 100 18.19 0.67 19.05
CA SER A 100 18.63 0.19 17.74
C SER A 100 17.89 0.90 16.58
N TRP A 101 16.63 1.25 16.79
CA TRP A 101 15.82 1.91 15.77
C TRP A 101 16.41 3.28 15.35
N LEU A 102 16.92 4.05 16.32
CA LEU A 102 17.54 5.35 16.05
C LEU A 102 18.85 5.23 15.26
N ILE A 103 19.66 4.22 15.56
CA ILE A 103 20.96 4.00 14.90
C ILE A 103 20.77 3.64 13.41
N HIS A 104 19.70 2.93 13.09
CA HIS A 104 19.43 2.44 11.74
C HIS A 104 18.36 3.22 10.97
N ILE A 105 17.92 4.38 11.49
CA ILE A 105 16.85 5.20 10.91
C ILE A 105 17.15 5.61 9.47
N GLY A 106 18.41 5.90 9.14
CA GLY A 106 18.82 6.26 7.79
C GLY A 106 18.55 5.15 6.77
N LYS A 107 18.84 3.89 7.13
CA LYS A 107 18.58 2.73 6.30
C LYS A 107 17.07 2.52 6.09
N LEU A 108 16.28 2.70 7.15
CA LEU A 108 14.83 2.58 7.08
C LEU A 108 14.23 3.67 6.18
N LEU A 109 14.64 4.94 6.38
CA LEU A 109 14.17 6.07 5.58
C LEU A 109 14.52 5.91 4.10
N LEU A 110 15.75 5.48 3.79
CA LEU A 110 16.18 5.27 2.42
C LEU A 110 15.33 4.19 1.72
N VAL A 111 15.11 3.04 2.37
CA VAL A 111 14.29 1.98 1.77
C VAL A 111 12.83 2.41 1.69
N ALA A 112 12.32 3.08 2.72
CA ALA A 112 10.94 3.58 2.73
C ALA A 112 10.69 4.61 1.62
N SER A 113 11.62 5.56 1.40
CA SER A 113 11.49 6.57 0.33
C SER A 113 11.51 5.96 -1.05
N VAL A 114 12.42 5.01 -1.32
CA VAL A 114 12.45 4.31 -2.62
C VAL A 114 11.17 3.50 -2.85
N CYS A 115 10.71 2.75 -1.83
CA CYS A 115 9.46 2.00 -1.94
C CYS A 115 8.26 2.93 -2.14
N LEU A 116 8.23 4.08 -1.47
CA LEU A 116 7.17 5.07 -1.62
C LEU A 116 7.13 5.65 -3.04
N VAL A 117 8.29 5.97 -3.64
CA VAL A 117 8.37 6.44 -5.03
C VAL A 117 7.80 5.37 -5.98
N ILE A 118 8.18 4.10 -5.81
CA ILE A 118 7.67 3.01 -6.66
C ILE A 118 6.15 2.87 -6.50
N VAL A 119 5.65 2.88 -5.27
CA VAL A 119 4.21 2.79 -5.00
C VAL A 119 3.48 4.01 -5.55
N ALA A 120 4.04 5.21 -5.43
CA ALA A 120 3.45 6.43 -5.97
C ALA A 120 3.32 6.39 -7.50
N LEU A 121 4.36 5.92 -8.21
CA LEU A 121 4.32 5.75 -9.65
C LEU A 121 3.26 4.72 -10.08
N LEU A 122 3.20 3.57 -9.41
CA LEU A 122 2.18 2.55 -9.69
C LEU A 122 0.77 3.04 -9.35
N ALA A 123 0.61 3.75 -8.23
CA ALA A 123 -0.66 4.34 -7.82
C ALA A 123 -1.11 5.40 -8.85
N LEU A 124 -0.22 6.25 -9.33
CA LEU A 124 -0.52 7.26 -10.35
C LEU A 124 -1.05 6.60 -11.62
N LEU A 125 -0.41 5.55 -12.11
CA LEU A 125 -0.89 4.82 -13.29
C LEU A 125 -2.28 4.21 -13.08
N THR A 126 -2.54 3.65 -11.91
CA THR A 126 -3.84 3.02 -11.59
C THR A 126 -4.95 4.03 -11.29
N THR A 127 -4.60 5.27 -10.92
CA THR A 127 -5.57 6.36 -10.67
C THR A 127 -5.91 7.17 -11.90
N LEU A 128 -5.18 7.06 -13.01
CA LEU A 128 -5.48 7.83 -14.23
C LEU A 128 -6.94 7.75 -14.68
N PRO A 129 -7.57 6.57 -14.78
CA PRO A 129 -8.98 6.48 -15.16
C PRO A 129 -9.91 7.18 -14.17
N THR A 130 -9.59 7.12 -12.88
CA THR A 130 -10.39 7.78 -11.83
C THR A 130 -10.28 9.30 -11.91
N VAL A 131 -9.08 9.84 -12.14
CA VAL A 131 -8.85 11.28 -12.31
C VAL A 131 -9.60 11.80 -13.52
N ILE A 132 -9.56 11.11 -14.65
CA ILE A 132 -10.31 11.49 -15.86
C ILE A 132 -11.81 11.58 -15.56
N LEU A 133 -12.37 10.57 -14.88
CA LEU A 133 -13.80 10.54 -14.54
C LEU A 133 -14.16 11.62 -13.52
N ILE A 134 -13.33 11.90 -12.51
CA ILE A 134 -13.55 12.99 -11.55
C ILE A 134 -13.57 14.33 -12.29
N THR A 135 -12.60 14.58 -13.16
CA THR A 135 -12.49 15.81 -13.93
C THR A 135 -13.72 16.00 -14.85
N ALA A 136 -14.14 14.95 -15.54
CA ALA A 136 -15.33 14.97 -16.40
C ALA A 136 -16.61 15.28 -15.59
N ASN A 137 -16.74 14.69 -14.39
CA ASN A 137 -17.87 14.98 -13.49
C ASN A 137 -17.86 16.46 -13.03
N TRP A 138 -16.71 16.99 -12.66
CA TRP A 138 -16.59 18.39 -12.25
C TRP A 138 -16.89 19.36 -13.40
N GLN A 139 -16.40 19.08 -14.62
CA GLN A 139 -16.72 19.90 -15.80
C GLN A 139 -18.22 19.90 -16.09
N SER A 140 -18.88 18.76 -15.97
CA SER A 140 -20.33 18.67 -16.13
C SER A 140 -21.08 19.46 -15.05
N GLN A 141 -20.65 19.44 -13.78
CA GLN A 141 -21.26 20.24 -12.71
C GLN A 141 -21.08 21.74 -12.97
N VAL A 142 -19.89 22.16 -13.41
CA VAL A 142 -19.61 23.55 -13.77
C VAL A 142 -20.46 23.98 -14.96
N GLY A 143 -20.61 23.14 -16.00
CA GLY A 143 -21.48 23.41 -17.15
C GLY A 143 -22.93 23.67 -16.73
N MET A 144 -23.48 22.83 -15.83
CA MET A 144 -24.83 23.04 -15.29
C MET A 144 -24.96 24.38 -14.56
N MET A 145 -23.93 24.84 -13.85
CA MET A 145 -23.95 26.15 -13.18
C MET A 145 -23.97 27.32 -14.19
N PHE A 146 -23.45 27.13 -15.39
CA PHE A 146 -23.48 28.11 -16.49
C PHE A 146 -24.67 27.97 -17.44
N GLY A 147 -25.64 27.12 -17.09
CA GLY A 147 -26.91 26.96 -17.85
C GLY A 147 -26.90 25.89 -18.94
N ASP A 148 -25.91 25.03 -18.94
CA ASP A 148 -25.93 23.83 -19.79
C ASP A 148 -26.84 22.76 -19.14
N PRO A 149 -28.02 22.45 -19.75
CA PRO A 149 -28.97 21.50 -19.17
C PRO A 149 -28.49 20.04 -19.28
N SER A 150 -27.44 19.77 -20.05
CA SER A 150 -26.96 18.43 -20.32
C SER A 150 -26.02 17.90 -19.22
N GLY A 151 -26.51 17.80 -18.00
CA GLY A 151 -25.75 17.16 -16.90
C GLY A 151 -25.17 15.81 -17.29
N MET A 152 -24.29 15.27 -16.45
CA MET A 152 -23.66 13.98 -16.74
C MET A 152 -24.70 12.86 -16.86
N PRO A 153 -24.66 12.06 -17.93
CA PRO A 153 -25.57 10.92 -18.11
C PRO A 153 -25.46 9.93 -16.94
N GLU A 154 -26.58 9.37 -16.50
CA GLU A 154 -26.61 8.40 -15.39
C GLU A 154 -25.68 7.19 -15.60
N ASN A 155 -25.57 6.74 -16.83
CA ASN A 155 -24.68 5.63 -17.19
C ASN A 155 -23.21 5.93 -16.83
N VAL A 156 -22.78 7.19 -16.97
CA VAL A 156 -21.41 7.60 -16.65
C VAL A 156 -21.19 7.68 -15.13
N LYS A 157 -22.21 8.05 -14.35
CA LYS A 157 -22.15 8.00 -12.89
C LYS A 157 -21.92 6.58 -12.38
N TRP A 158 -22.70 5.61 -12.89
CA TRP A 158 -22.53 4.20 -12.55
C TRP A 158 -21.16 3.66 -12.99
N LEU A 159 -20.73 4.01 -14.21
CA LEU A 159 -19.41 3.64 -14.70
C LEU A 159 -18.31 4.17 -13.78
N SER A 160 -18.45 5.42 -13.29
CA SER A 160 -17.48 6.01 -12.36
C SER A 160 -17.35 5.20 -11.08
N ILE A 161 -18.44 4.77 -10.46
CA ILE A 161 -18.43 3.94 -9.24
C ILE A 161 -17.71 2.61 -9.50
N VAL A 162 -17.99 1.96 -10.63
CA VAL A 162 -17.34 0.69 -11.01
C VAL A 162 -15.82 0.89 -11.18
N VAL A 163 -15.43 1.93 -11.92
CA VAL A 163 -14.02 2.25 -12.16
C VAL A 163 -13.30 2.59 -10.83
N PHE A 164 -13.90 3.38 -9.94
CA PHE A 164 -13.36 3.69 -8.64
C PHE A 164 -13.17 2.44 -7.78
N THR A 165 -14.11 1.50 -7.84
CA THR A 165 -14.00 0.23 -7.10
C THR A 165 -12.88 -0.65 -7.65
N ILE A 166 -12.78 -0.79 -8.98
CA ILE A 166 -11.70 -1.57 -9.61
C ILE A 166 -10.33 -0.95 -9.30
N ALA A 167 -10.20 0.37 -9.45
CA ALA A 167 -8.97 1.09 -9.16
C ALA A 167 -8.59 0.92 -7.69
N GLY A 168 -9.52 1.05 -6.76
CA GLY A 168 -9.31 0.83 -5.33
C GLY A 168 -8.84 -0.60 -5.02
N PHE A 169 -9.41 -1.59 -5.71
CA PHE A 169 -8.99 -2.99 -5.56
C PHE A 169 -7.54 -3.21 -6.02
N ILE A 170 -7.15 -2.65 -7.15
CA ILE A 170 -5.76 -2.71 -7.63
C ILE A 170 -4.83 -1.98 -6.67
N GLN A 171 -5.20 -0.78 -6.21
CA GLN A 171 -4.44 0.01 -5.25
C GLN A 171 -4.20 -0.72 -3.92
N ALA A 172 -5.15 -1.54 -3.46
CA ALA A 172 -4.96 -2.37 -2.28
C ALA A 172 -3.67 -3.20 -2.37
N TYR A 173 -3.41 -3.82 -3.52
CA TYR A 173 -2.22 -4.64 -3.74
C TYR A 173 -0.97 -3.82 -4.04
N VAL A 174 -1.11 -2.66 -4.69
CA VAL A 174 -0.01 -1.71 -4.89
C VAL A 174 0.55 -1.26 -3.54
N TRP A 175 -0.30 -0.89 -2.58
CA TRP A 175 0.14 -0.52 -1.23
C TRP A 175 0.82 -1.66 -0.47
N LEU A 176 0.43 -2.91 -0.71
CA LEU A 176 1.05 -4.07 -0.06
C LEU A 176 2.47 -4.35 -0.56
N THR A 177 2.85 -3.89 -1.75
CA THR A 177 4.18 -4.15 -2.31
C THR A 177 5.31 -3.61 -1.42
N MET A 178 5.09 -2.50 -0.71
CA MET A 178 6.11 -1.93 0.17
C MET A 178 6.25 -2.66 1.51
N LEU A 179 5.29 -3.49 1.89
CA LEU A 179 5.26 -4.12 3.22
C LEU A 179 6.41 -5.12 3.41
N LEU A 180 6.72 -5.94 2.41
CA LEU A 180 7.79 -6.94 2.50
C LEU A 180 9.19 -6.32 2.47
N PRO A 181 9.53 -5.35 1.60
CA PRO A 181 10.82 -4.65 1.68
C PRO A 181 11.06 -4.01 3.04
N LEU A 182 10.07 -3.29 3.59
CA LEU A 182 10.18 -2.68 4.93
C LEU A 182 10.34 -3.72 6.04
N TYR A 183 9.67 -4.86 5.92
CA TYR A 183 9.83 -5.97 6.86
C TYR A 183 11.24 -6.58 6.78
N LEU A 184 11.82 -6.74 5.59
CA LEU A 184 13.20 -7.21 5.43
C LEU A 184 14.23 -6.23 6.02
N VAL A 185 14.01 -4.93 5.92
CA VAL A 185 14.83 -3.93 6.63
C VAL A 185 14.78 -4.19 8.13
N LYS A 186 13.58 -4.39 8.69
CA LYS A 186 13.43 -4.68 10.12
C LYS A 186 14.19 -5.93 10.56
N ILE A 187 14.13 -7.01 9.77
CA ILE A 187 14.92 -8.23 10.03
C ILE A 187 16.40 -7.94 9.97
N SER A 188 16.87 -7.21 8.95
CA SER A 188 18.29 -6.89 8.78
C SER A 188 18.83 -6.06 9.95
N MET A 189 18.05 -5.11 10.47
CA MET A 189 18.41 -4.33 11.65
C MET A 189 18.53 -5.22 12.89
N TYR A 190 17.56 -6.09 13.12
CA TYR A 190 17.57 -7.04 14.23
C TYR A 190 18.80 -7.97 14.20
N MET A 191 19.17 -8.47 13.03
CA MET A 191 20.33 -9.35 12.88
C MET A 191 21.64 -8.61 13.11
N GLN A 192 21.76 -7.34 12.66
CA GLN A 192 22.93 -6.50 12.94
C GLN A 192 23.14 -6.26 14.44
N ASP A 193 22.06 -6.03 15.18
CA ASP A 193 22.14 -5.85 16.63
C ASP A 193 22.58 -7.15 17.33
N LYS A 194 22.01 -8.28 16.89
CA LYS A 194 22.39 -9.58 17.46
C LYS A 194 23.86 -9.91 17.23
N GLU A 195 24.38 -9.66 16.03
CA GLU A 195 25.80 -9.84 15.71
C GLU A 195 26.71 -8.97 16.57
N LYS A 196 26.32 -7.70 16.81
CA LYS A 196 27.06 -6.81 17.72
C LYS A 196 27.08 -7.31 19.16
N ASP A 197 25.95 -7.78 19.67
CA ASP A 197 25.85 -8.30 21.04
C ASP A 197 26.68 -9.58 21.20
N GLU A 198 26.72 -10.45 20.21
CA GLU A 198 27.52 -11.66 20.20
C GLU A 198 29.03 -11.34 20.14
N PHE A 199 29.43 -10.33 19.36
CA PHE A 199 30.80 -9.87 19.28
C PHE A 199 31.28 -9.30 20.62
N ASN A 200 30.48 -8.43 21.23
CA ASN A 200 30.81 -7.83 22.54
C ASN A 200 30.96 -8.88 23.64
N LYS A 201 30.17 -9.94 23.63
CA LYS A 201 30.27 -11.06 24.60
C LYS A 201 31.53 -11.91 24.44
N LYS A 202 32.12 -11.96 23.26
CA LYS A 202 33.35 -12.73 22.98
C LYS A 202 34.62 -11.94 23.30
N THR A 203 34.50 -10.61 23.43
CA THR A 203 35.65 -9.69 23.66
C THR A 203 35.84 -9.36 25.15
N ILE A 204 34.90 -9.76 26.01
CA ILE A 204 34.97 -9.71 27.47
C ILE A 204 35.33 -11.10 28.02
#